data_5ec202a57301426f1b6b600ac4e49fe1
#
_entry.id   5ec202a57301426f1b6b600ac4e49fe1
#
_cell.length_a   1.000
_cell.length_b   1.000
_cell.length_c   1.000
_cell.angle_alpha   90.00
_cell.angle_beta   90.00
_cell.angle_gamma   90.00
#
_symmetry.space_group_name_H-M   'P 1'
#
loop_
_entity.id
_entity.type
_entity.pdbx_description
1 polymer ?
#
loop_
_entity_poly.entity_id
_entity_poly.type
_entity_poly.pdbx_seq_one_letter_code
_entity_poly.pdbx_strand_id
1 'polypeptide(L)'
;MFDARMSFDKNRSAGYLVNHMARLFARELQARIVPLGLSTGTFPALLILWETEGLTQRELVAALDIEQATMANTLTRMERDGLIVRKADAADGRVQRIWLTPRARGLREPAVTAANTVNEAALGPLSTAERDAFIDMMTRIIAARGTGSGPGDKPESR
;
A
#
# COMPACT_ATOMS: atom_id res chain seq x y z
N MET A 1 22.32 38.78 -14.99
CA MET A 1 21.97 37.73 -15.96
C MET A 1 21.99 36.40 -15.19
N PHE A 2 20.83 35.99 -14.72
CA PHE A 2 20.71 34.75 -13.93
C PHE A 2 20.59 33.58 -14.89
N ASP A 3 21.67 32.84 -15.12
CA ASP A 3 21.61 31.49 -15.70
C ASP A 3 21.44 30.51 -14.54
N ALA A 4 20.21 30.46 -14.01
CA ALA A 4 19.80 29.43 -13.09
C ALA A 4 19.23 28.23 -13.88
N ARG A 5 20.07 27.54 -14.62
CA ARG A 5 19.84 26.12 -14.87
C ARG A 5 19.91 25.45 -13.49
N MET A 6 18.76 25.36 -12.83
CA MET A 6 18.64 24.51 -11.66
C MET A 6 18.96 23.09 -12.14
N SER A 7 20.20 22.70 -11.97
CA SER A 7 20.63 21.34 -12.27
C SER A 7 19.87 20.43 -11.32
N PHE A 8 19.00 19.58 -11.85
CA PHE A 8 18.27 18.59 -11.05
C PHE A 8 19.28 17.57 -10.50
N ASP A 9 19.48 17.62 -9.19
CA ASP A 9 20.30 16.60 -8.51
C ASP A 9 19.39 15.47 -8.02
N LYS A 10 19.41 14.35 -8.74
CA LYS A 10 18.64 13.15 -8.37
C LYS A 10 18.98 12.62 -6.97
N ASN A 11 20.23 12.78 -6.52
CA ASN A 11 20.67 12.26 -5.22
C ASN A 11 20.13 13.10 -4.05
N ARG A 12 19.55 14.24 -4.33
CA ARG A 12 18.84 15.11 -3.37
C ARG A 12 17.35 15.23 -3.67
N SER A 13 16.85 14.48 -4.64
CA SER A 13 15.43 14.46 -5.00
C SER A 13 14.67 13.48 -4.11
N ALA A 14 13.77 13.99 -3.28
CA ALA A 14 12.92 13.15 -2.44
C ALA A 14 12.13 12.11 -3.26
N GLY A 15 11.53 12.52 -4.37
CA GLY A 15 10.78 11.62 -5.24
C GLY A 15 11.64 10.49 -5.83
N TYR A 16 12.85 10.80 -6.29
CA TYR A 16 13.79 9.80 -6.80
C TYR A 16 14.20 8.81 -5.69
N LEU A 17 14.57 9.31 -4.52
CA LEU A 17 15.02 8.49 -3.40
C LEU A 17 13.89 7.60 -2.85
N VAL A 18 12.68 8.15 -2.69
CA VAL A 18 11.51 7.37 -2.25
C VAL A 18 11.20 6.23 -3.22
N ASN A 19 11.20 6.50 -4.54
CA ASN A 19 10.97 5.45 -5.54
C ASN A 19 12.07 4.39 -5.52
N HIS A 20 13.32 4.78 -5.34
CA HIS A 20 14.43 3.83 -5.24
C HIS A 20 14.29 2.96 -3.97
N MET A 21 14.04 3.57 -2.82
CA MET A 21 13.79 2.85 -1.56
C MET A 21 12.61 1.88 -1.71
N ALA A 22 11.49 2.33 -2.29
CA ALA A 22 10.32 1.47 -2.48
C ALA A 22 10.65 0.20 -3.28
N ARG A 23 11.49 0.31 -4.32
CA ARG A 23 11.95 -0.86 -5.09
C ARG A 23 12.82 -1.79 -4.27
N LEU A 24 13.69 -1.27 -3.40
CA LEU A 24 14.53 -2.08 -2.51
C LEU A 24 13.67 -2.84 -1.50
N PHE A 25 12.78 -2.15 -0.81
CA PHE A 25 11.84 -2.77 0.14
C PHE A 25 10.97 -3.85 -0.54
N ALA A 26 10.40 -3.54 -1.70
CA ALA A 26 9.56 -4.48 -2.44
C ALA A 26 10.32 -5.75 -2.84
N ARG A 27 11.57 -5.62 -3.32
CA ARG A 27 12.41 -6.76 -3.70
C ARG A 27 12.74 -7.65 -2.50
N GLU A 28 13.11 -7.08 -1.37
CA GLU A 28 13.43 -7.82 -0.17
C GLU A 28 12.21 -8.50 0.44
N LEU A 29 11.07 -7.80 0.47
CA LEU A 29 9.81 -8.37 0.91
C LEU A 29 9.37 -9.52 0.00
N GLN A 30 9.42 -9.32 -1.32
CA GLN A 30 9.04 -10.33 -2.31
C GLN A 30 9.81 -11.63 -2.09
N ALA A 31 11.13 -11.56 -1.87
CA ALA A 31 11.95 -12.74 -1.62
C ALA A 31 11.49 -13.53 -0.38
N ARG A 32 10.95 -12.86 0.63
CA ARG A 32 10.52 -13.47 1.89
C ARG A 32 9.08 -13.98 1.87
N ILE A 33 8.19 -13.37 1.09
CA ILE A 33 6.77 -13.73 1.07
C ILE A 33 6.38 -14.68 -0.09
N VAL A 34 7.20 -14.78 -1.12
CA VAL A 34 7.00 -15.76 -2.22
C VAL A 34 6.88 -17.19 -1.69
N PRO A 35 7.73 -17.66 -0.74
CA PRO A 35 7.58 -19.01 -0.17
C PRO A 35 6.25 -19.22 0.55
N LEU A 36 5.57 -18.15 0.96
CA LEU A 36 4.24 -18.18 1.58
C LEU A 36 3.10 -18.20 0.52
N GLY A 37 3.43 -18.11 -0.75
CA GLY A 37 2.47 -17.98 -1.84
C GLY A 37 1.88 -16.57 -1.96
N LEU A 38 2.59 -15.56 -1.48
CA LEU A 38 2.17 -14.16 -1.51
C LEU A 38 3.03 -13.35 -2.49
N SER A 39 2.52 -12.19 -2.88
CA SER A 39 3.24 -11.21 -3.71
C SER A 39 3.15 -9.81 -3.13
N THR A 40 4.12 -8.96 -3.43
CA THR A 40 4.10 -7.55 -2.99
C THR A 40 2.92 -6.78 -3.57
N GLY A 41 2.37 -7.19 -4.72
CA GLY A 41 1.20 -6.54 -5.33
C GLY A 41 -0.12 -6.79 -4.57
N THR A 42 -0.24 -7.89 -3.84
CA THR A 42 -1.42 -8.24 -3.04
C THR A 42 -1.23 -7.91 -1.55
N PHE A 43 -0.01 -7.73 -1.12
CA PHE A 43 0.34 -7.57 0.30
C PHE A 43 -0.32 -6.35 0.97
N PRO A 44 -0.36 -5.15 0.36
CA PRO A 44 -1.04 -4.01 0.97
C PRO A 44 -2.53 -4.25 1.24
N ALA A 45 -3.24 -4.89 0.33
CA ALA A 45 -4.65 -5.23 0.53
C ALA A 45 -4.82 -6.27 1.65
N LEU A 46 -3.91 -7.24 1.76
CA LEU A 46 -3.92 -8.20 2.86
C LEU A 46 -3.69 -7.52 4.21
N LEU A 47 -2.77 -6.56 4.31
CA LEU A 47 -2.53 -5.82 5.54
C LEU A 47 -3.82 -5.14 6.05
N ILE A 48 -4.56 -4.48 5.16
CA ILE A 48 -5.84 -3.86 5.53
C ILE A 48 -6.87 -4.90 5.93
N LEU A 49 -7.00 -5.99 5.17
CA LEU A 49 -8.00 -7.03 5.45
C LEU A 49 -7.67 -7.83 6.72
N TRP A 50 -6.40 -7.98 7.10
CA TRP A 50 -6.03 -8.58 8.38
C TRP A 50 -6.39 -7.71 9.59
N GLU A 51 -6.56 -6.42 9.40
CA GLU A 51 -7.06 -5.50 10.43
C GLU A 51 -8.59 -5.44 10.44
N THR A 52 -9.20 -5.36 9.25
CA THR A 52 -10.66 -5.24 9.10
C THR A 52 -11.13 -6.01 7.87
N GLU A 53 -11.86 -7.09 8.08
CA GLU A 53 -12.52 -7.86 7.02
C GLU A 53 -13.88 -7.27 6.64
N GLY A 54 -14.44 -7.73 5.53
CA GLY A 54 -15.77 -7.33 5.07
C GLY A 54 -15.81 -5.95 4.42
N LEU A 55 -14.67 -5.44 4.00
CA LEU A 55 -14.57 -4.19 3.26
C LEU A 55 -15.05 -4.37 1.82
N THR A 56 -15.57 -3.29 1.25
CA THR A 56 -15.85 -3.19 -0.19
C THR A 56 -14.57 -2.82 -0.96
N GLN A 57 -14.58 -3.05 -2.27
CA GLN A 57 -13.48 -2.59 -3.13
C GLN A 57 -13.26 -1.07 -3.01
N ARG A 58 -14.34 -0.28 -2.90
CA ARG A 58 -14.27 1.18 -2.75
C ARG A 58 -13.56 1.59 -1.45
N GLU A 59 -13.85 0.90 -0.35
CA GLU A 59 -13.19 1.14 0.93
C GLU A 59 -11.70 0.78 0.87
N LEU A 60 -11.32 -0.30 0.19
CA LEU A 60 -9.92 -0.67 -0.02
C LEU A 60 -9.19 0.35 -0.91
N VAL A 61 -9.82 0.83 -1.97
CA VAL A 61 -9.27 1.90 -2.81
C VAL A 61 -9.00 3.16 -2.00
N ALA A 62 -9.94 3.57 -1.16
CA ALA A 62 -9.77 4.73 -0.29
C ALA A 62 -8.64 4.54 0.74
N ALA A 63 -8.54 3.35 1.33
CA ALA A 63 -7.52 3.04 2.33
C ALA A 63 -6.10 3.00 1.76
N LEU A 64 -5.96 2.55 0.50
CA LEU A 64 -4.65 2.35 -0.15
C LEU A 64 -4.27 3.46 -1.13
N ASP A 65 -5.18 4.37 -1.41
CA ASP A 65 -4.98 5.47 -2.38
C ASP A 65 -4.47 4.97 -3.73
N ILE A 66 -5.16 3.97 -4.28
CA ILE A 66 -4.83 3.36 -5.59
C ILE A 66 -6.02 3.44 -6.54
N GLU A 67 -5.74 3.28 -7.85
CA GLU A 67 -6.76 3.28 -8.90
C GLU A 67 -7.74 2.12 -8.77
N GLN A 68 -9.03 2.36 -9.07
CA GLN A 68 -10.09 1.35 -9.04
C GLN A 68 -9.76 0.13 -9.91
N ALA A 69 -9.25 0.36 -11.12
CA ALA A 69 -8.88 -0.72 -12.03
C ALA A 69 -7.73 -1.59 -11.47
N THR A 70 -6.74 -0.96 -10.84
CA THR A 70 -5.64 -1.67 -10.17
C THR A 70 -6.15 -2.53 -9.03
N MET A 71 -7.05 -1.99 -8.19
CA MET A 71 -7.67 -2.77 -7.10
C MET A 71 -8.50 -3.92 -7.64
N ALA A 72 -9.33 -3.70 -8.67
CA ALA A 72 -10.13 -4.75 -9.28
C ALA A 72 -9.27 -5.92 -9.75
N ASN A 73 -8.16 -5.64 -10.45
CA ASN A 73 -7.22 -6.65 -10.91
C ASN A 73 -6.52 -7.36 -9.75
N THR A 74 -6.15 -6.63 -8.71
CA THR A 74 -5.53 -7.19 -7.50
C THR A 74 -6.47 -8.15 -6.80
N LEU A 75 -7.73 -7.76 -6.58
CA LEU A 75 -8.74 -8.62 -5.94
C LEU A 75 -9.06 -9.86 -6.77
N THR A 76 -9.12 -9.75 -8.10
CA THR A 76 -9.29 -10.90 -8.99
C THR A 76 -8.16 -11.91 -8.83
N ARG A 77 -6.92 -11.45 -8.74
CA ARG A 77 -5.76 -12.33 -8.48
C ARG A 77 -5.83 -12.96 -7.09
N MET A 78 -6.18 -12.19 -6.06
CA MET A 78 -6.31 -12.69 -4.70
C MET A 78 -7.40 -13.76 -4.57
N GLU A 79 -8.51 -13.60 -5.27
CA GLU A 79 -9.60 -14.59 -5.31
C GLU A 79 -9.14 -15.87 -6.03
N ARG A 80 -8.52 -15.75 -7.20
CA ARG A 80 -7.93 -16.86 -7.94
C ARG A 80 -6.89 -17.63 -7.10
N ASP A 81 -6.08 -16.91 -6.32
CA ASP A 81 -5.01 -17.50 -5.52
C ASP A 81 -5.52 -18.02 -4.15
N GLY A 82 -6.84 -17.99 -3.92
CA GLY A 82 -7.47 -18.52 -2.70
C GLY A 82 -7.17 -17.72 -1.44
N LEU A 83 -6.97 -16.42 -1.56
CA LEU A 83 -6.71 -15.52 -0.43
C LEU A 83 -7.97 -14.83 0.07
N ILE A 84 -8.91 -14.55 -0.82
CA ILE A 84 -10.17 -13.88 -0.49
C ILE A 84 -11.36 -14.60 -1.12
N VAL A 85 -12.54 -14.30 -0.57
CA VAL A 85 -13.85 -14.58 -1.14
C VAL A 85 -14.67 -13.30 -1.15
N ARG A 86 -15.55 -13.16 -2.15
CA ARG A 86 -16.51 -12.06 -2.22
C ARG A 86 -17.87 -12.57 -1.80
N LYS A 87 -18.55 -11.83 -0.93
CA LYS A 87 -19.91 -12.14 -0.48
C LYS A 87 -20.79 -10.92 -0.66
N ALA A 88 -22.03 -11.13 -1.09
CA ALA A 88 -23.02 -10.07 -1.14
C ALA A 88 -23.25 -9.50 0.25
N ASP A 89 -23.41 -8.17 0.34
CA ASP A 89 -23.80 -7.49 1.57
C ASP A 89 -25.21 -7.93 1.97
N ALA A 90 -25.43 -8.16 3.29
CA ALA A 90 -26.71 -8.61 3.81
C ALA A 90 -27.85 -7.56 3.64
N ALA A 91 -27.50 -6.27 3.64
CA ALA A 91 -28.45 -5.18 3.51
C ALA A 91 -28.68 -4.76 2.04
N ASP A 92 -27.64 -4.85 1.18
CA ASP A 92 -27.73 -4.54 -0.26
C ASP A 92 -26.94 -5.58 -1.07
N GLY A 93 -27.65 -6.53 -1.65
CA GLY A 93 -27.07 -7.62 -2.44
C GLY A 93 -26.31 -7.20 -3.69
N ARG A 94 -26.40 -5.92 -4.09
CA ARG A 94 -25.59 -5.33 -5.19
C ARG A 94 -24.19 -4.98 -4.76
N VAL A 95 -23.93 -4.85 -3.45
CA VAL A 95 -22.63 -4.55 -2.87
C VAL A 95 -21.91 -5.85 -2.54
N GLN A 96 -20.67 -6.00 -2.99
CA GLN A 96 -19.80 -7.12 -2.67
C GLN A 96 -18.84 -6.73 -1.56
N ARG A 97 -18.76 -7.58 -0.53
CA ARG A 97 -17.80 -7.44 0.57
C ARG A 97 -16.71 -8.50 0.46
N ILE A 98 -15.52 -8.14 0.85
CA ILE A 98 -14.30 -8.93 0.68
C ILE A 98 -13.91 -9.51 2.01
N TRP A 99 -13.77 -10.83 2.04
CA TRP A 99 -13.42 -11.60 3.23
C TRP A 99 -12.20 -12.45 2.98
N LEU A 100 -11.37 -12.61 3.99
CA LEU A 100 -10.23 -13.51 3.92
C LEU A 100 -10.67 -14.98 3.93
N THR A 101 -9.92 -15.84 3.26
CA THR A 101 -10.04 -17.29 3.44
C THR A 101 -9.34 -17.71 4.74
N PRO A 102 -9.67 -18.91 5.30
CA PRO A 102 -8.91 -19.44 6.43
C PRO A 102 -7.41 -19.52 6.18
N ARG A 103 -7.02 -19.88 4.95
CA ARG A 103 -5.61 -19.88 4.53
C ARG A 103 -4.99 -18.50 4.65
N ALA A 104 -5.63 -17.48 4.13
CA ALA A 104 -5.11 -16.11 4.19
C ALA A 104 -5.01 -15.58 5.62
N ARG A 105 -5.96 -15.92 6.51
CA ARG A 105 -5.87 -15.57 7.95
C ARG A 105 -4.65 -16.22 8.61
N GLY A 106 -4.38 -17.48 8.30
CA GLY A 106 -3.21 -18.21 8.83
C GLY A 106 -1.86 -17.67 8.32
N LEU A 107 -1.84 -16.96 7.20
CA LEU A 107 -0.62 -16.36 6.63
C LEU A 107 -0.25 -15.03 7.28
N ARG A 108 -1.11 -14.43 8.11
CA ARG A 108 -0.85 -13.12 8.73
C ARG A 108 0.46 -13.08 9.51
N GLU A 109 0.63 -13.99 10.45
CA GLU A 109 1.78 -14.00 11.34
C GLU A 109 3.12 -14.16 10.59
N PRO A 110 3.32 -15.20 9.75
CA PRO A 110 4.57 -15.35 9.02
C PRO A 110 4.81 -14.20 8.03
N ALA A 111 3.79 -13.64 7.40
CA ALA A 111 3.93 -12.54 6.46
C ALA A 111 4.29 -11.23 7.15
N VAL A 112 3.68 -10.92 8.28
CA VAL A 112 4.01 -9.73 9.10
C VAL A 112 5.42 -9.86 9.68
N THR A 113 5.81 -11.03 10.13
CA THR A 113 7.18 -11.30 10.58
C THR A 113 8.20 -11.04 9.46
N ALA A 114 7.91 -11.50 8.25
CA ALA A 114 8.76 -11.23 7.08
C ALA A 114 8.88 -9.72 6.81
N ALA A 115 7.77 -8.97 6.86
CA ALA A 115 7.78 -7.52 6.65
C ALA A 115 8.56 -6.79 7.75
N ASN A 116 8.40 -7.16 9.01
CA ASN A 116 9.15 -6.59 10.12
C ASN A 116 10.65 -6.85 9.96
N THR A 117 11.05 -8.03 9.53
CA THR A 117 12.46 -8.35 9.26
C THR A 117 13.06 -7.46 8.18
N VAL A 118 12.30 -7.18 7.11
CA VAL A 118 12.73 -6.24 6.07
C VAL A 118 12.88 -4.83 6.61
N ASN A 119 11.90 -4.36 7.39
CA ASN A 119 11.94 -3.03 8.01
C ASN A 119 13.16 -2.87 8.93
N GLU A 120 13.39 -3.83 9.80
CA GLU A 120 14.55 -3.82 10.72
C GLU A 120 15.89 -3.77 9.97
N ALA A 121 16.04 -4.59 8.94
CA ALA A 121 17.26 -4.63 8.14
C ALA A 121 17.46 -3.31 7.37
N ALA A 122 16.41 -2.82 6.71
CA ALA A 122 16.49 -1.61 5.89
C ALA A 122 16.74 -0.34 6.72
N LEU A 123 16.15 -0.25 7.90
CA LEU A 123 16.33 0.88 8.81
C LEU A 123 17.53 0.70 9.77
N GLY A 124 18.29 -0.38 9.61
CA GLY A 124 19.48 -0.68 10.43
C GLY A 124 20.50 0.44 10.54
N PRO A 125 20.79 1.21 9.46
CA PRO A 125 21.71 2.36 9.53
C PRO A 125 21.24 3.52 10.42
N LEU A 126 19.97 3.56 10.81
CA LEU A 126 19.37 4.64 11.59
C LEU A 126 19.31 4.28 13.08
N SER A 127 19.56 5.27 13.95
CA SER A 127 19.26 5.14 15.38
C SER A 127 17.75 5.03 15.61
N THR A 128 17.32 4.60 16.79
CA THR A 128 15.90 4.53 17.15
C THR A 128 15.18 5.87 16.95
N ALA A 129 15.78 6.96 17.43
CA ALA A 129 15.18 8.31 17.27
C ALA A 129 15.08 8.73 15.79
N GLU A 130 16.07 8.39 14.96
CA GLU A 130 16.04 8.67 13.53
C GLU A 130 14.99 7.83 12.80
N ARG A 131 14.79 6.57 13.19
CA ARG A 131 13.72 5.70 12.64
C ARG A 131 12.35 6.28 12.96
N ASP A 132 12.11 6.67 14.22
CA ASP A 132 10.84 7.25 14.65
C ASP A 132 10.55 8.57 13.89
N ALA A 133 11.56 9.43 13.75
CA ALA A 133 11.45 10.66 12.99
C ALA A 133 11.18 10.41 11.50
N PHE A 134 11.82 9.41 10.92
CA PHE A 134 11.62 9.02 9.51
C PHE A 134 10.19 8.53 9.25
N ILE A 135 9.67 7.66 10.11
CA ILE A 135 8.29 7.15 10.03
C ILE A 135 7.29 8.31 10.21
N ASP A 136 7.50 9.20 11.20
CA ASP A 136 6.65 10.37 11.40
C ASP A 136 6.62 11.28 10.17
N MET A 137 7.78 11.58 9.59
CA MET A 137 7.86 12.43 8.39
C MET A 137 7.13 11.80 7.21
N MET A 138 7.30 10.51 6.95
CA MET A 138 6.56 9.82 5.89
C MET A 138 5.05 9.86 6.13
N THR A 139 4.60 9.58 7.33
CA THR A 139 3.19 9.60 7.71
C THR A 139 2.56 10.98 7.49
N ARG A 140 3.27 12.04 7.88
CA ARG A 140 2.82 13.43 7.68
C ARG A 140 2.73 13.80 6.20
N ILE A 141 3.69 13.38 5.38
CA ILE A 141 3.68 13.62 3.93
C ILE A 141 2.50 12.90 3.28
N ILE A 142 2.27 11.63 3.64
CA ILE A 142 1.15 10.84 3.13
C ILE A 142 -0.19 11.47 3.52
N ALA A 143 -0.37 11.82 4.80
CA ALA A 143 -1.59 12.45 5.29
C ALA A 143 -1.91 13.78 4.58
N ALA A 144 -0.88 14.59 4.31
CA ALA A 144 -1.05 15.86 3.60
C ALA A 144 -1.41 15.71 2.11
N ARG A 145 -1.12 14.57 1.50
CA ARG A 145 -1.38 14.30 0.07
C ARG A 145 -2.59 13.41 -0.17
N GLY A 146 -2.90 12.47 0.72
CA GLY A 146 -4.03 11.54 0.60
C GLY A 146 -5.42 12.18 0.79
N THR A 147 -5.50 13.43 1.25
CA THR A 147 -6.76 14.21 1.36
C THR A 147 -7.06 15.05 0.12
N GLY A 148 -6.28 14.91 -0.95
CA GLY A 148 -6.36 15.73 -2.15
C GLY A 148 -7.06 15.06 -3.32
N SER A 149 -8.32 15.43 -3.53
CA SER A 149 -8.96 15.76 -4.80
C SER A 149 -8.94 14.70 -5.91
N GLY A 150 -10.06 14.05 -6.07
CA GLY A 150 -10.49 13.64 -7.41
C GLY A 150 -10.58 14.87 -8.34
N PRO A 151 -10.24 14.76 -9.64
CA PRO A 151 -10.39 15.87 -10.59
C PRO A 151 -11.87 16.05 -10.91
N GLY A 152 -12.50 17.05 -10.35
CA GLY A 152 -13.88 17.36 -10.70
C GLY A 152 -14.63 18.30 -9.77
N ASP A 153 -14.10 19.48 -9.51
CA ASP A 153 -14.94 20.62 -9.15
C ASP A 153 -14.54 21.81 -10.02
N LYS A 154 -15.16 21.90 -11.19
CA LYS A 154 -15.19 23.15 -11.98
C LYS A 154 -16.29 24.00 -11.37
N PRO A 155 -16.00 25.23 -10.96
CA PRO A 155 -17.08 26.16 -10.62
C PRO A 155 -17.87 26.46 -11.88
N GLU A 156 -19.16 26.16 -11.86
CA GLU A 156 -20.10 26.65 -12.86
C GLU A 156 -20.11 28.18 -12.79
N SER A 157 -19.59 28.80 -13.84
CA SER A 157 -19.74 30.24 -14.08
C SER A 157 -21.19 30.52 -14.52
N ARG A 158 -21.86 31.33 -13.76
CA ARG A 158 -23.04 32.07 -14.19
C ARG A 158 -22.62 33.25 -15.07
#